data_045007df83b61ca3d0193126b6a4974b
#
_entry.id   045007df83b61ca3d0193126b6a4974b
#
_cell.length_a   1.000
_cell.length_b   1.000
_cell.length_c   1.000
_cell.angle_alpha   90.00
_cell.angle_beta   90.00
_cell.angle_gamma   90.00
#
_symmetry.space_group_name_H-M   'P 1'
#
loop_
_entity.id
_entity.type
_entity.pdbx_description
1 polymer ?
#
loop_
_entity_poly.entity_id
_entity_poly.type
_entity_poly.pdbx_seq_one_letter_code
_entity_poly.pdbx_strand_id
1 'polypeptide(L)'
;MSKPSSLSGPLKPGAMIGILGGGQLGRMLALAAARLGLKTHIYSDETESCAFLVASATTRGAYDDEAALEKFAAACDVVTFEFENVPEKTAHFLSSYVPVAPNSRALAVAQDRFVEKSFVAALGIATAPFRDVASEADARAAFRALGGPAILKTRRLGYDGKGQQKVGNEEDAARAYASLSGAPCILEKFVDFAFEASIVAARGRDGAFAAYDPPKNEHENHILRRSTVPAPLSAASSRDAVAIARHIAEAIDYVGVLGVELFIGRNGEIIVNEIAPRVHNSGHWTIEACAVSQFEQHIRAVAGWPLGDPSRHCDAVMENIIGEEVDDWLEFAQTPGGLHIYGKRVARPGRKMGHITRLSSK
;
A
#
# COMPACT_ATOMS: atom_id res chain seq x y z
N MET A 1 -2.17 -22.59 -25.02
CA MET A 1 -1.89 -21.26 -25.67
C MET A 1 -1.72 -20.25 -24.55
N SER A 2 -0.56 -19.61 -24.47
CA SER A 2 -0.33 -18.54 -23.49
C SER A 2 -1.28 -17.37 -23.79
N LYS A 3 -1.96 -16.84 -22.76
CA LYS A 3 -2.72 -15.59 -22.89
C LYS A 3 -1.75 -14.44 -23.19
N PRO A 4 -2.17 -13.37 -23.88
CA PRO A 4 -1.29 -12.25 -24.16
C PRO A 4 -0.87 -11.56 -22.88
N SER A 5 0.36 -11.04 -22.81
CA SER A 5 0.91 -10.30 -21.67
C SER A 5 0.20 -8.96 -21.40
N SER A 6 -0.66 -8.52 -22.29
CA SER A 6 -1.49 -7.30 -22.16
C SER A 6 -2.95 -7.58 -22.52
N LEU A 7 -3.87 -6.83 -21.90
CA LEU A 7 -5.27 -6.86 -22.29
C LEU A 7 -5.44 -6.26 -23.70
N SER A 8 -6.25 -6.92 -24.52
CA SER A 8 -6.60 -6.41 -25.87
C SER A 8 -7.67 -5.30 -25.82
N GLY A 9 -8.26 -5.03 -24.65
CA GLY A 9 -9.29 -4.02 -24.42
C GLY A 9 -9.86 -4.13 -23.01
N PRO A 10 -10.81 -3.28 -22.62
CA PRO A 10 -11.47 -3.33 -21.32
C PRO A 10 -12.17 -4.68 -21.09
N LEU A 11 -12.03 -5.22 -19.88
CA LEU A 11 -12.72 -6.45 -19.48
C LEU A 11 -14.22 -6.21 -19.42
N LYS A 12 -14.99 -7.17 -19.89
CA LYS A 12 -16.47 -7.11 -19.83
C LYS A 12 -16.97 -7.55 -18.46
N PRO A 13 -18.16 -7.09 -18.01
CA PRO A 13 -18.82 -7.66 -16.86
C PRO A 13 -18.88 -9.20 -16.95
N GLY A 14 -18.67 -9.87 -15.81
CA GLY A 14 -18.52 -11.33 -15.73
C GLY A 14 -17.10 -11.84 -15.87
N ALA A 15 -16.14 -11.01 -16.30
CA ALA A 15 -14.71 -11.38 -16.33
C ALA A 15 -14.14 -11.63 -14.93
N MET A 16 -13.09 -12.46 -14.84
CA MET A 16 -12.45 -12.91 -13.62
C MET A 16 -11.16 -12.15 -13.34
N ILE A 17 -11.12 -11.44 -12.24
CA ILE A 17 -9.92 -10.77 -11.72
C ILE A 17 -9.28 -11.69 -10.66
N GLY A 18 -8.06 -12.14 -10.91
CA GLY A 18 -7.25 -12.83 -9.90
C GLY A 18 -6.64 -11.82 -8.91
N ILE A 19 -6.68 -12.12 -7.62
CA ILE A 19 -6.07 -11.29 -6.58
C ILE A 19 -5.15 -12.16 -5.74
N LEU A 20 -3.85 -11.82 -5.73
CA LEU A 20 -2.86 -12.44 -4.86
C LEU A 20 -2.92 -11.77 -3.48
N GLY A 21 -3.18 -12.57 -2.45
CA GLY A 21 -3.37 -12.13 -1.08
C GLY A 21 -4.81 -12.25 -0.60
N GLY A 22 -4.95 -12.64 0.66
CA GLY A 22 -6.23 -12.99 1.27
C GLY A 22 -6.68 -12.07 2.40
N GLY A 23 -6.01 -10.93 2.56
CA GLY A 23 -6.26 -9.96 3.62
C GLY A 23 -7.47 -9.05 3.38
N GLN A 24 -7.59 -8.04 4.23
CA GLN A 24 -8.71 -7.09 4.17
C GLN A 24 -8.72 -6.25 2.88
N LEU A 25 -7.56 -5.95 2.30
CA LEU A 25 -7.51 -5.17 1.06
C LEU A 25 -8.06 -6.01 -0.10
N GLY A 26 -7.68 -7.29 -0.18
CA GLY A 26 -8.25 -8.26 -1.13
C GLY A 26 -9.77 -8.42 -0.98
N ARG A 27 -10.27 -8.45 0.28
CA ARG A 27 -11.70 -8.45 0.56
C ARG A 27 -12.39 -7.20 -0.01
N MET A 28 -11.85 -6.01 0.24
CA MET A 28 -12.43 -4.75 -0.24
C MET A 28 -12.33 -4.61 -1.76
N LEU A 29 -11.25 -5.10 -2.38
CA LEU A 29 -11.13 -5.19 -3.84
C LEU A 29 -12.18 -6.14 -4.43
N ALA A 30 -12.43 -7.28 -3.82
CA ALA A 30 -13.45 -8.23 -4.28
C ALA A 30 -14.86 -7.65 -4.20
N LEU A 31 -15.19 -6.92 -3.13
CA LEU A 31 -16.47 -6.22 -2.99
C LEU A 31 -16.62 -5.11 -4.06
N ALA A 32 -15.57 -4.36 -4.35
CA ALA A 32 -15.58 -3.34 -5.40
C ALA A 32 -15.75 -3.97 -6.79
N ALA A 33 -15.08 -5.08 -7.08
CA ALA A 33 -15.24 -5.82 -8.33
C ALA A 33 -16.67 -6.33 -8.51
N ALA A 34 -17.26 -6.90 -7.46
CA ALA A 34 -18.63 -7.40 -7.47
C ALA A 34 -19.65 -6.27 -7.79
N ARG A 35 -19.44 -5.07 -7.23
CA ARG A 35 -20.26 -3.88 -7.55
C ARG A 35 -20.23 -3.52 -9.04
N LEU A 36 -19.12 -3.78 -9.72
CA LEU A 36 -18.94 -3.53 -11.16
C LEU A 36 -19.35 -4.73 -12.03
N GLY A 37 -19.94 -5.78 -11.44
CA GLY A 37 -20.34 -7.00 -12.16
C GLY A 37 -19.16 -7.87 -12.59
N LEU A 38 -17.95 -7.67 -11.99
CA LEU A 38 -16.77 -8.48 -12.20
C LEU A 38 -16.66 -9.57 -11.12
N LYS A 39 -16.04 -10.69 -11.46
CA LYS A 39 -15.80 -11.79 -10.55
C LYS A 39 -14.37 -11.71 -10.00
N THR A 40 -14.14 -12.30 -8.83
CA THR A 40 -12.80 -12.39 -8.26
C THR A 40 -12.42 -13.82 -7.90
N HIS A 41 -11.17 -14.15 -8.16
CA HIS A 41 -10.53 -15.38 -7.72
C HIS A 41 -9.37 -15.00 -6.79
N ILE A 42 -9.47 -15.34 -5.51
CA ILE A 42 -8.44 -15.03 -4.52
C ILE A 42 -7.46 -16.20 -4.41
N TYR A 43 -6.17 -15.91 -4.50
CA TYR A 43 -5.07 -16.85 -4.23
C TYR A 43 -4.32 -16.41 -2.97
N SER A 44 -4.17 -17.29 -1.99
CA SER A 44 -3.45 -16.98 -0.74
C SER A 44 -2.86 -18.26 -0.14
N ASP A 45 -1.73 -18.13 0.53
CA ASP A 45 -1.12 -19.17 1.36
C ASP A 45 -1.73 -19.26 2.77
N GLU A 46 -2.50 -18.24 3.17
CA GLU A 46 -3.15 -18.18 4.48
C GLU A 46 -4.27 -19.22 4.60
N THR A 47 -4.33 -19.88 5.77
CA THR A 47 -5.41 -20.81 6.12
C THR A 47 -6.75 -20.11 6.32
N GLU A 48 -6.72 -18.89 6.83
CA GLU A 48 -7.88 -18.08 7.20
C GLU A 48 -7.80 -16.71 6.51
N SER A 49 -8.35 -16.66 5.31
CA SER A 49 -8.38 -15.47 4.49
C SER A 49 -9.75 -14.81 4.57
N CYS A 50 -9.80 -13.56 5.05
CA CYS A 50 -11.07 -12.82 5.07
C CYS A 50 -11.56 -12.43 3.66
N ALA A 51 -10.68 -12.42 2.67
CA ALA A 51 -11.06 -12.20 1.28
C ALA A 51 -11.79 -13.41 0.67
N PHE A 52 -11.52 -14.64 1.14
CA PHE A 52 -12.21 -15.84 0.67
C PHE A 52 -13.72 -15.78 0.93
N LEU A 53 -14.16 -15.08 1.97
CA LEU A 53 -15.57 -14.97 2.34
C LEU A 53 -16.44 -14.23 1.31
N VAL A 54 -15.83 -13.49 0.38
CA VAL A 54 -16.53 -12.62 -0.59
C VAL A 54 -16.10 -12.85 -2.04
N ALA A 55 -15.20 -13.80 -2.28
CA ALA A 55 -14.69 -14.11 -3.60
C ALA A 55 -15.61 -15.07 -4.37
N SER A 56 -15.59 -14.99 -5.69
CA SER A 56 -16.31 -15.94 -6.57
C SER A 56 -15.62 -17.29 -6.65
N ALA A 57 -14.29 -17.31 -6.52
CA ALA A 57 -13.46 -18.51 -6.47
C ALA A 57 -12.25 -18.28 -5.55
N THR A 58 -11.71 -19.35 -5.01
CA THR A 58 -10.56 -19.31 -4.11
C THR A 58 -9.58 -20.43 -4.40
N THR A 59 -8.30 -20.14 -4.28
CA THR A 59 -7.22 -21.14 -4.31
C THR A 59 -6.31 -20.89 -3.12
N ARG A 60 -6.04 -21.95 -2.36
CA ARG A 60 -5.01 -21.94 -1.33
C ARG A 60 -3.76 -22.59 -1.86
N GLY A 61 -2.63 -21.88 -1.84
CA GLY A 61 -1.35 -22.37 -2.31
C GLY A 61 -0.20 -21.46 -1.92
N ALA A 62 1.00 -22.00 -1.88
CA ALA A 62 2.21 -21.20 -1.65
C ALA A 62 2.51 -20.33 -2.88
N TYR A 63 3.13 -19.17 -2.66
CA TYR A 63 3.47 -18.24 -3.75
C TYR A 63 4.62 -18.72 -4.66
N ASP A 64 5.20 -19.88 -4.37
CA ASP A 64 6.20 -20.56 -5.20
C ASP A 64 5.68 -21.91 -5.78
N ASP A 65 4.42 -22.25 -5.57
CA ASP A 65 3.76 -23.40 -6.20
C ASP A 65 3.35 -23.05 -7.64
N GLU A 66 4.28 -23.23 -8.58
CA GLU A 66 4.08 -22.90 -10.00
C GLU A 66 2.89 -23.62 -10.61
N ALA A 67 2.63 -24.89 -10.22
CA ALA A 67 1.51 -25.66 -10.76
C ALA A 67 0.15 -25.12 -10.29
N ALA A 68 0.05 -24.67 -9.04
CA ALA A 68 -1.14 -24.01 -8.53
C ALA A 68 -1.32 -22.62 -9.15
N LEU A 69 -0.24 -21.88 -9.32
CA LEU A 69 -0.23 -20.54 -9.94
C LEU A 69 -0.64 -20.61 -11.41
N GLU A 70 -0.19 -21.60 -12.17
CA GLU A 70 -0.61 -21.80 -13.57
C GLU A 70 -2.12 -22.06 -13.68
N LYS A 71 -2.66 -22.93 -12.83
CA LYS A 71 -4.12 -23.20 -12.79
C LYS A 71 -4.91 -21.94 -12.41
N PHE A 72 -4.40 -21.18 -11.44
CA PHE A 72 -4.99 -19.91 -11.05
C PHE A 72 -4.99 -18.91 -12.21
N ALA A 73 -3.85 -18.73 -12.89
CA ALA A 73 -3.72 -17.84 -14.03
C ALA A 73 -4.66 -18.23 -15.20
N ALA A 74 -4.81 -19.54 -15.46
CA ALA A 74 -5.71 -20.05 -16.49
C ALA A 74 -7.18 -19.68 -16.24
N ALA A 75 -7.58 -19.53 -14.98
CA ALA A 75 -8.93 -19.17 -14.57
C ALA A 75 -9.18 -17.65 -14.54
N CYS A 76 -8.16 -16.81 -14.71
CA CYS A 76 -8.25 -15.36 -14.61
C CYS A 76 -8.07 -14.66 -15.96
N ASP A 77 -8.68 -13.49 -16.11
CA ASP A 77 -8.52 -12.61 -17.29
C ASP A 77 -7.43 -11.56 -17.05
N VAL A 78 -7.22 -11.18 -15.80
CA VAL A 78 -6.13 -10.32 -15.32
C VAL A 78 -5.81 -10.71 -13.87
N VAL A 79 -4.58 -10.49 -13.43
CA VAL A 79 -4.16 -10.71 -12.04
C VAL A 79 -3.66 -9.41 -11.43
N THR A 80 -4.01 -9.19 -10.18
CA THR A 80 -3.49 -8.11 -9.31
C THR A 80 -3.07 -8.69 -7.95
N PHE A 81 -2.57 -7.83 -7.07
CA PHE A 81 -2.18 -8.21 -5.70
C PHE A 81 -2.67 -7.17 -4.69
N GLU A 82 -2.87 -7.62 -3.44
CA GLU A 82 -3.40 -6.78 -2.37
C GLU A 82 -2.34 -6.33 -1.37
N PHE A 83 -1.13 -6.95 -1.39
CA PHE A 83 -0.05 -6.60 -0.47
C PHE A 83 1.33 -6.71 -1.14
N GLU A 84 2.27 -5.93 -0.65
CA GLU A 84 3.60 -5.76 -1.24
C GLU A 84 4.55 -6.94 -1.02
N ASN A 85 4.24 -7.86 -0.10
CA ASN A 85 5.12 -9.02 0.19
C ASN A 85 4.82 -10.26 -0.66
N VAL A 86 3.91 -10.17 -1.65
CA VAL A 86 3.85 -11.18 -2.72
C VAL A 86 5.21 -11.21 -3.41
N PRO A 87 5.90 -12.36 -3.49
CA PRO A 87 7.22 -12.38 -4.11
C PRO A 87 7.19 -11.83 -5.54
N GLU A 88 8.12 -10.93 -5.87
CA GLU A 88 8.22 -10.35 -7.22
C GLU A 88 8.28 -11.44 -8.30
N LYS A 89 9.04 -12.53 -8.04
CA LYS A 89 9.14 -13.69 -8.93
C LYS A 89 7.78 -14.35 -9.24
N THR A 90 6.83 -14.32 -8.28
CA THR A 90 5.48 -14.86 -8.47
C THR A 90 4.68 -14.01 -9.46
N ALA A 91 4.71 -12.68 -9.33
CA ALA A 91 4.07 -11.78 -10.27
C ALA A 91 4.73 -11.85 -11.65
N HIS A 92 6.06 -11.99 -11.71
CA HIS A 92 6.80 -12.19 -12.95
C HIS A 92 6.41 -13.51 -13.64
N PHE A 93 6.38 -14.63 -12.91
CA PHE A 93 5.95 -15.94 -13.42
C PHE A 93 4.54 -15.87 -14.02
N LEU A 94 3.59 -15.31 -13.28
CA LEU A 94 2.20 -15.17 -13.72
C LEU A 94 2.06 -14.31 -14.98
N SER A 95 2.94 -13.33 -15.19
CA SER A 95 2.92 -12.45 -16.37
C SER A 95 3.17 -13.19 -17.68
N SER A 96 3.71 -14.42 -17.62
CA SER A 96 3.87 -15.30 -18.79
C SER A 96 2.57 -15.99 -19.21
N TYR A 97 1.55 -16.00 -18.33
CA TYR A 97 0.29 -16.72 -18.56
C TYR A 97 -0.92 -15.79 -18.67
N VAL A 98 -0.91 -14.67 -17.94
CA VAL A 98 -2.03 -13.74 -17.82
C VAL A 98 -1.50 -12.32 -17.59
N PRO A 99 -2.17 -11.25 -18.07
CA PRO A 99 -1.78 -9.88 -17.73
C PRO A 99 -1.76 -9.68 -16.21
N VAL A 100 -0.68 -9.09 -15.69
CA VAL A 100 -0.53 -8.75 -14.27
C VAL A 100 -0.44 -7.22 -14.13
N ALA A 101 -1.24 -6.65 -13.27
CA ALA A 101 -1.24 -5.22 -12.98
C ALA A 101 -1.54 -4.97 -11.48
N PRO A 102 -0.69 -4.23 -10.78
CA PRO A 102 0.57 -3.60 -11.26
C PRO A 102 1.59 -4.62 -11.73
N ASN A 103 2.60 -4.15 -12.49
CA ASN A 103 3.67 -5.03 -12.98
C ASN A 103 4.63 -5.48 -11.86
N SER A 104 5.43 -6.52 -12.10
CA SER A 104 6.39 -7.07 -11.12
C SER A 104 7.46 -6.07 -10.69
N ARG A 105 7.82 -5.10 -11.55
CA ARG A 105 8.78 -4.03 -11.22
C ARG A 105 8.29 -3.16 -10.07
N ALA A 106 6.98 -2.93 -9.96
CA ALA A 106 6.41 -2.19 -8.83
C ALA A 106 6.68 -2.88 -7.49
N LEU A 107 6.56 -4.23 -7.44
CA LEU A 107 6.95 -5.03 -6.28
C LEU A 107 8.46 -5.00 -6.04
N ALA A 108 9.27 -5.17 -7.09
CA ALA A 108 10.73 -5.15 -6.97
C ALA A 108 11.24 -3.85 -6.35
N VAL A 109 10.64 -2.71 -6.71
CA VAL A 109 10.99 -1.40 -6.14
C VAL A 109 10.54 -1.30 -4.69
N ALA A 110 9.29 -1.64 -4.37
CA ALA A 110 8.71 -1.38 -3.06
C ALA A 110 9.10 -2.40 -1.96
N GLN A 111 9.54 -3.62 -2.34
CA GLN A 111 9.89 -4.67 -1.38
C GLN A 111 11.19 -4.44 -0.63
N ASP A 112 12.06 -3.57 -1.11
CA ASP A 112 13.38 -3.32 -0.54
C ASP A 112 13.58 -1.81 -0.34
N ARG A 113 13.63 -1.37 0.92
CA ARG A 113 13.71 0.05 1.29
C ARG A 113 14.90 0.78 0.66
N PHE A 114 16.03 0.10 0.47
CA PHE A 114 17.20 0.70 -0.18
C PHE A 114 16.96 0.91 -1.68
N VAL A 115 16.36 -0.08 -2.34
CA VAL A 115 15.98 0.02 -3.76
C VAL A 115 14.92 1.11 -3.95
N GLU A 116 13.89 1.14 -3.11
CA GLU A 116 12.83 2.13 -3.12
C GLU A 116 13.36 3.56 -2.96
N LYS A 117 14.17 3.81 -1.92
CA LYS A 117 14.76 5.12 -1.67
C LYS A 117 15.70 5.55 -2.79
N SER A 118 16.51 4.61 -3.31
CA SER A 118 17.40 4.87 -4.44
C SER A 118 16.62 5.22 -5.70
N PHE A 119 15.50 4.53 -5.96
CA PHE A 119 14.61 4.83 -7.07
C PHE A 119 13.98 6.22 -6.93
N VAL A 120 13.42 6.55 -5.76
CA VAL A 120 12.82 7.88 -5.50
C VAL A 120 13.86 8.99 -5.67
N ALA A 121 15.05 8.81 -5.10
CA ALA A 121 16.15 9.78 -5.21
C ALA A 121 16.64 9.97 -6.66
N ALA A 122 16.69 8.89 -7.45
CA ALA A 122 17.08 8.94 -8.87
C ALA A 122 16.08 9.74 -9.73
N LEU A 123 14.81 9.86 -9.29
CA LEU A 123 13.81 10.72 -9.91
C LEU A 123 13.94 12.20 -9.51
N GLY A 124 14.92 12.55 -8.68
CA GLY A 124 15.07 13.92 -8.13
C GLY A 124 14.03 14.26 -7.07
N ILE A 125 13.32 13.28 -6.52
CA ILE A 125 12.31 13.46 -5.48
C ILE A 125 12.99 13.38 -4.11
N ALA A 126 12.65 14.29 -3.21
CA ALA A 126 13.21 14.35 -1.87
C ALA A 126 12.80 13.11 -1.04
N THR A 127 13.77 12.50 -0.40
CA THR A 127 13.58 11.42 0.59
C THR A 127 14.56 11.63 1.75
N ALA A 128 14.32 11.00 2.91
CA ALA A 128 15.27 11.04 4.01
C ALA A 128 16.66 10.61 3.52
N PRO A 129 17.76 11.32 3.84
CA PRO A 129 19.11 10.86 3.52
C PRO A 129 19.35 9.46 4.11
N PHE A 130 19.91 8.56 3.31
CA PHE A 130 20.06 7.16 3.70
C PHE A 130 21.39 6.54 3.31
N ARG A 131 21.73 5.42 3.94
CA ARG A 131 22.91 4.59 3.62
C ARG A 131 22.56 3.12 3.75
N ASP A 132 23.17 2.30 2.88
CA ASP A 132 23.11 0.84 3.00
C ASP A 132 23.97 0.37 4.16
N VAL A 133 23.54 -0.67 4.86
CA VAL A 133 24.20 -1.22 6.04
C VAL A 133 24.17 -2.75 5.96
N ALA A 134 25.35 -3.34 5.78
CA ALA A 134 25.56 -4.79 5.69
C ALA A 134 26.46 -5.33 6.82
N SER A 135 26.96 -4.46 7.70
CA SER A 135 27.80 -4.82 8.83
C SER A 135 27.72 -3.79 9.95
N GLU A 136 28.22 -4.12 11.17
CA GLU A 136 28.35 -3.15 12.26
C GLU A 136 29.30 -1.99 11.89
N ALA A 137 30.33 -2.28 11.11
CA ALA A 137 31.25 -1.25 10.63
C ALA A 137 30.54 -0.27 9.68
N ASP A 138 29.71 -0.79 8.79
CA ASP A 138 28.88 0.05 7.91
C ASP A 138 27.88 0.88 8.71
N ALA A 139 27.27 0.31 9.76
CA ALA A 139 26.34 1.03 10.62
C ALA A 139 26.99 2.26 11.29
N ARG A 140 28.21 2.12 11.82
CA ARG A 140 28.98 3.23 12.37
C ARG A 140 29.34 4.27 11.30
N ALA A 141 29.85 3.81 10.17
CA ALA A 141 30.22 4.68 9.05
C ALA A 141 29.02 5.44 8.48
N ALA A 142 27.89 4.76 8.32
CA ALA A 142 26.64 5.36 7.87
C ALA A 142 26.13 6.43 8.84
N PHE A 143 26.17 6.15 10.17
CA PHE A 143 25.76 7.13 11.17
C PHE A 143 26.62 8.40 11.12
N ARG A 144 27.97 8.25 11.04
CA ARG A 144 28.88 9.41 10.86
C ARG A 144 28.55 10.22 9.61
N ALA A 145 28.30 9.53 8.48
CA ALA A 145 28.00 10.18 7.22
C ALA A 145 26.66 10.93 7.21
N LEU A 146 25.66 10.45 7.96
CA LEU A 146 24.35 11.12 8.07
C LEU A 146 24.36 12.30 9.07
N GLY A 147 25.27 12.30 10.03
CA GLY A 147 25.52 13.42 10.94
C GLY A 147 24.33 13.74 11.85
N GLY A 148 23.84 12.76 12.63
CA GLY A 148 22.78 13.01 13.62
C GLY A 148 21.90 11.80 13.86
N PRO A 149 20.84 11.94 14.65
CA PRO A 149 19.95 10.83 14.95
C PRO A 149 19.40 10.20 13.68
N ALA A 150 19.30 8.87 13.69
CA ALA A 150 18.89 8.09 12.54
C ALA A 150 17.97 6.93 12.95
N ILE A 151 17.36 6.29 11.98
CA ILE A 151 16.57 5.07 12.17
C ILE A 151 17.21 3.97 11.35
N LEU A 152 17.63 2.91 12.01
CA LEU A 152 18.04 1.67 11.34
C LEU A 152 16.80 0.83 11.08
N LYS A 153 16.63 0.39 9.82
CA LYS A 153 15.50 -0.45 9.40
C LYS A 153 16.02 -1.67 8.64
N THR A 154 15.37 -2.82 8.81
CA THR A 154 15.58 -3.92 7.87
C THR A 154 15.14 -3.50 6.48
N ARG A 155 15.89 -3.89 5.45
CA ARG A 155 15.55 -3.53 4.05
C ARG A 155 14.25 -4.17 3.59
N ARG A 156 13.92 -5.37 4.08
CA ARG A 156 12.74 -6.15 3.68
C ARG A 156 11.92 -6.59 4.88
N LEU A 157 10.63 -6.89 4.65
CA LEU A 157 9.70 -7.48 5.62
C LEU A 157 9.43 -6.64 6.89
N GLY A 158 9.86 -5.39 6.93
CA GLY A 158 9.52 -4.45 8.00
C GLY A 158 8.15 -3.81 7.74
N TYR A 159 7.25 -3.85 8.73
CA TYR A 159 5.93 -3.22 8.69
C TYR A 159 5.48 -2.81 10.10
N ASP A 160 4.62 -1.82 10.21
CA ASP A 160 4.05 -1.35 11.48
C ASP A 160 5.12 -1.20 12.60
N GLY A 161 6.27 -0.60 12.27
CA GLY A 161 7.37 -0.37 13.20
C GLY A 161 8.28 -1.59 13.50
N LYS A 162 7.97 -2.78 12.99
CA LYS A 162 8.83 -3.95 13.16
C LYS A 162 10.09 -3.84 12.33
N GLY A 163 11.19 -4.31 12.89
CA GLY A 163 12.50 -4.29 12.21
C GLY A 163 13.12 -2.90 12.10
N GLN A 164 12.74 -1.94 12.97
CA GLN A 164 13.35 -0.62 13.03
C GLN A 164 13.75 -0.20 14.44
N GLN A 165 14.83 0.58 14.54
CA GLN A 165 15.34 1.12 15.80
C GLN A 165 15.89 2.53 15.61
N LYS A 166 15.51 3.45 16.51
CA LYS A 166 16.12 4.79 16.57
C LYS A 166 17.49 4.70 17.21
N VAL A 167 18.47 5.34 16.60
CA VAL A 167 19.87 5.35 17.05
C VAL A 167 20.35 6.79 17.21
N GLY A 168 21.10 7.03 18.30
CA GLY A 168 21.55 8.36 18.67
C GLY A 168 23.06 8.58 18.50
N ASN A 169 23.83 7.50 18.32
CA ASN A 169 25.28 7.53 18.14
C ASN A 169 25.74 6.29 17.35
N GLU A 170 27.05 6.23 17.03
CA GLU A 170 27.64 5.13 16.25
C GLU A 170 27.54 3.77 16.93
N GLU A 171 27.71 3.72 18.25
CA GLU A 171 27.65 2.48 19.02
C GLU A 171 26.20 1.96 19.10
N ASP A 172 25.22 2.86 19.20
CA ASP A 172 23.79 2.49 19.11
C ASP A 172 23.49 1.89 17.74
N ALA A 173 24.02 2.47 16.66
CA ALA A 173 23.81 1.97 15.30
C ALA A 173 24.39 0.56 15.12
N ALA A 174 25.60 0.31 15.63
CA ALA A 174 26.22 -1.01 15.57
C ALA A 174 25.45 -2.04 16.42
N ARG A 175 25.04 -1.70 17.65
CA ARG A 175 24.23 -2.59 18.49
C ARG A 175 22.87 -2.88 17.88
N ALA A 176 22.22 -1.87 17.29
CA ALA A 176 20.95 -2.05 16.59
C ALA A 176 21.09 -3.03 15.41
N TYR A 177 22.15 -2.90 14.60
CA TYR A 177 22.43 -3.84 13.52
C TYR A 177 22.65 -5.27 14.05
N ALA A 178 23.47 -5.44 15.08
CA ALA A 178 23.72 -6.75 15.68
C ALA A 178 22.43 -7.41 16.18
N SER A 179 21.49 -6.63 16.75
CA SER A 179 20.21 -7.14 17.24
C SER A 179 19.25 -7.62 16.12
N LEU A 180 19.50 -7.21 14.88
CA LEU A 180 18.72 -7.63 13.70
C LEU A 180 19.33 -8.87 13.00
N SER A 181 20.21 -9.60 13.71
CA SER A 181 20.79 -10.89 13.29
C SER A 181 21.51 -10.84 11.93
N GLY A 182 22.14 -9.71 11.60
CA GLY A 182 22.89 -9.55 10.36
C GLY A 182 22.02 -9.41 9.10
N ALA A 183 20.72 -9.15 9.25
CA ALA A 183 19.87 -8.86 8.11
C ALA A 183 20.35 -7.59 7.38
N PRO A 184 20.31 -7.54 6.04
CA PRO A 184 20.57 -6.30 5.31
C PRO A 184 19.67 -5.17 5.80
N CYS A 185 20.26 -4.01 6.11
CA CYS A 185 19.57 -2.86 6.69
C CYS A 185 19.81 -1.60 5.85
N ILE A 186 18.99 -0.60 6.10
CA ILE A 186 19.16 0.78 5.67
C ILE A 186 19.21 1.66 6.92
N LEU A 187 20.11 2.62 6.95
CA LEU A 187 20.14 3.66 7.96
C LEU A 187 19.60 4.94 7.32
N GLU A 188 18.49 5.46 7.82
CA GLU A 188 17.86 6.70 7.37
C GLU A 188 18.06 7.80 8.41
N LYS A 189 18.42 9.01 7.97
CA LYS A 189 18.46 10.18 8.84
C LYS A 189 17.07 10.43 9.42
N PHE A 190 16.99 10.70 10.71
CA PHE A 190 15.73 11.08 11.36
C PHE A 190 15.19 12.38 10.73
N VAL A 191 13.93 12.36 10.31
CA VAL A 191 13.23 13.52 9.76
C VAL A 191 12.39 14.14 10.87
N ASP A 192 12.61 15.41 11.18
CA ASP A 192 11.75 16.20 12.06
C ASP A 192 10.62 16.81 11.22
N PHE A 193 9.47 16.14 11.20
CA PHE A 193 8.32 16.55 10.42
C PHE A 193 7.23 17.19 11.31
N ALA A 194 6.37 17.99 10.70
CA ALA A 194 5.20 18.57 11.35
C ALA A 194 4.06 17.56 11.47
N PHE A 195 3.81 16.80 10.39
CA PHE A 195 2.82 15.73 10.35
C PHE A 195 3.10 14.79 9.17
N GLU A 196 2.46 13.62 9.20
CA GLU A 196 2.46 12.67 8.11
C GLU A 196 1.24 12.85 7.22
N ALA A 197 1.45 12.71 5.91
CA ALA A 197 0.38 12.71 4.91
C ALA A 197 0.58 11.55 3.94
N SER A 198 -0.35 11.35 3.04
CA SER A 198 -0.18 10.40 1.94
C SER A 198 -0.94 10.85 0.70
N ILE A 199 -0.49 10.39 -0.45
CA ILE A 199 -1.26 10.45 -1.69
C ILE A 199 -1.69 9.04 -2.06
N VAL A 200 -2.99 8.88 -2.25
CA VAL A 200 -3.55 7.68 -2.89
C VAL A 200 -3.96 8.09 -4.29
N ALA A 201 -3.40 7.40 -5.29
CA ALA A 201 -3.64 7.75 -6.68
C ALA A 201 -3.75 6.49 -7.55
N ALA A 202 -4.46 6.59 -8.65
CA ALA A 202 -4.60 5.56 -9.66
C ALA A 202 -3.99 6.01 -10.99
N ARG A 203 -3.36 5.06 -11.70
CA ARG A 203 -2.98 5.22 -13.10
C ARG A 203 -3.63 4.11 -13.92
N GLY A 204 -4.33 4.50 -14.99
CA GLY A 204 -4.94 3.60 -15.95
C GLY A 204 -3.94 3.04 -16.96
N ARG A 205 -4.36 2.04 -17.72
CA ARG A 205 -3.56 1.46 -18.82
C ARG A 205 -3.32 2.43 -19.98
N ASP A 206 -4.21 3.39 -20.14
CA ASP A 206 -4.13 4.49 -21.11
C ASP A 206 -3.24 5.66 -20.65
N GLY A 207 -2.65 5.56 -19.45
CA GLY A 207 -1.86 6.60 -18.83
C GLY A 207 -2.69 7.67 -18.09
N ALA A 208 -4.02 7.59 -18.11
CA ALA A 208 -4.87 8.46 -17.30
C ALA A 208 -4.47 8.36 -15.82
N PHE A 209 -4.53 9.50 -15.10
CA PHE A 209 -4.14 9.57 -13.70
C PHE A 209 -5.20 10.30 -12.87
N ALA A 210 -5.58 9.71 -11.75
CA ALA A 210 -6.54 10.25 -10.81
C ALA A 210 -5.98 10.14 -9.38
N ALA A 211 -5.94 11.25 -8.63
CA ALA A 211 -5.46 11.29 -7.26
C ALA A 211 -6.55 11.79 -6.32
N TYR A 212 -6.63 11.18 -5.15
CA TYR A 212 -7.49 11.61 -4.07
C TYR A 212 -6.85 12.74 -3.26
N ASP A 213 -7.68 13.54 -2.59
CA ASP A 213 -7.17 14.57 -1.68
C ASP A 213 -6.28 13.93 -0.59
N PRO A 214 -5.14 14.55 -0.25
CA PRO A 214 -4.24 14.01 0.74
C PRO A 214 -4.85 14.05 2.15
N PRO A 215 -4.90 12.93 2.89
CA PRO A 215 -5.21 12.92 4.31
C PRO A 215 -3.98 13.30 5.15
N LYS A 216 -4.22 13.90 6.32
CA LYS A 216 -3.27 13.88 7.44
C LYS A 216 -3.39 12.52 8.13
N ASN A 217 -2.26 11.85 8.35
CA ASN A 217 -2.18 10.54 8.98
C ASN A 217 -1.61 10.66 10.39
N GLU A 218 -2.23 9.94 11.33
CA GLU A 218 -1.80 9.88 12.72
C GLU A 218 -1.55 8.42 13.08
N HIS A 219 -0.31 8.12 13.51
CA HIS A 219 0.11 6.79 13.89
C HIS A 219 0.23 6.68 15.41
N GLU A 220 -0.23 5.56 15.95
CA GLU A 220 -0.03 5.17 17.35
C GLU A 220 0.77 3.85 17.36
N ASN A 221 1.89 3.82 18.07
CA ASN A 221 2.80 2.67 18.07
C ASN A 221 3.15 2.18 16.66
N HIS A 222 3.40 3.11 15.73
CA HIS A 222 3.71 2.87 14.32
C HIS A 222 2.58 2.26 13.48
N ILE A 223 1.36 2.18 14.02
CA ILE A 223 0.19 1.69 13.29
C ILE A 223 -0.69 2.89 12.95
N LEU A 224 -1.11 3.01 11.70
CA LEU A 224 -2.04 4.07 11.32
C LEU A 224 -3.32 3.97 12.14
N ARG A 225 -3.57 5.00 12.95
CA ARG A 225 -4.77 5.07 13.79
C ARG A 225 -5.86 5.86 13.10
N ARG A 226 -5.53 7.04 12.56
CA ARG A 226 -6.50 7.97 11.99
C ARG A 226 -5.97 8.61 10.70
N SER A 227 -6.89 8.80 9.74
CA SER A 227 -6.67 9.63 8.56
C SER A 227 -7.76 10.70 8.49
N THR A 228 -7.36 11.97 8.49
CA THR A 228 -8.26 13.13 8.41
C THR A 228 -8.10 13.81 7.07
N VAL A 229 -9.18 13.97 6.31
CA VAL A 229 -9.16 14.63 5.01
C VAL A 229 -10.09 15.84 4.99
N PRO A 230 -9.59 16.98 4.46
CA PRO A 230 -8.28 17.17 3.85
C PRO A 230 -7.17 17.35 4.90
N ALA A 231 -5.92 17.04 4.50
CA ALA A 231 -4.76 17.44 5.28
C ALA A 231 -4.62 18.97 5.30
N PRO A 232 -3.99 19.57 6.33
CA PRO A 232 -3.75 21.01 6.42
C PRO A 232 -2.58 21.44 5.51
N LEU A 233 -2.68 21.11 4.22
CA LEU A 233 -1.73 21.48 3.18
C LEU A 233 -2.22 22.72 2.42
N SER A 234 -1.27 23.54 1.96
CA SER A 234 -1.60 24.58 0.98
C SER A 234 -2.02 23.93 -0.35
N ALA A 235 -2.79 24.65 -1.15
CA ALA A 235 -3.16 24.18 -2.49
C ALA A 235 -1.91 23.89 -3.38
N ALA A 236 -0.81 24.62 -3.18
CA ALA A 236 0.46 24.39 -3.87
C ALA A 236 1.08 23.06 -3.41
N SER A 237 1.24 22.86 -2.10
CA SER A 237 1.81 21.63 -1.54
C SER A 237 0.97 20.40 -1.89
N SER A 238 -0.36 20.52 -1.94
CA SER A 238 -1.23 19.42 -2.38
C SER A 238 -0.98 19.05 -3.85
N ARG A 239 -0.81 20.05 -4.74
CA ARG A 239 -0.47 19.80 -6.16
C ARG A 239 0.92 19.17 -6.30
N ASP A 240 1.89 19.62 -5.53
CA ASP A 240 3.26 19.08 -5.56
C ASP A 240 3.27 17.61 -5.09
N ALA A 241 2.53 17.28 -4.02
CA ALA A 241 2.39 15.92 -3.55
C ALA A 241 1.74 15.00 -4.61
N VAL A 242 0.72 15.48 -5.31
CA VAL A 242 0.09 14.76 -6.42
C VAL A 242 1.05 14.59 -7.60
N ALA A 243 1.85 15.62 -7.93
CA ALA A 243 2.85 15.55 -8.99
C ALA A 243 3.95 14.51 -8.68
N ILE A 244 4.39 14.42 -7.42
CA ILE A 244 5.33 13.38 -6.94
C ILE A 244 4.76 11.99 -7.18
N ALA A 245 3.52 11.73 -6.75
CA ALA A 245 2.89 10.42 -6.93
C ALA A 245 2.70 10.07 -8.42
N ARG A 246 2.37 11.05 -9.25
CA ARG A 246 2.29 10.88 -10.71
C ARG A 246 3.64 10.50 -11.30
N HIS A 247 4.71 11.24 -10.97
CA HIS A 247 6.06 10.99 -11.47
C HIS A 247 6.54 9.58 -11.09
N ILE A 248 6.31 9.15 -9.84
CA ILE A 248 6.60 7.78 -9.39
C ILE A 248 5.83 6.75 -10.23
N ALA A 249 4.51 6.92 -10.39
CA ALA A 249 3.67 5.99 -11.14
C ALA A 249 4.08 5.87 -12.61
N GLU A 250 4.42 6.99 -13.26
CA GLU A 250 4.89 7.03 -14.65
C GLU A 250 6.24 6.34 -14.80
N ALA A 251 7.18 6.57 -13.87
CA ALA A 251 8.54 6.02 -13.94
C ALA A 251 8.61 4.49 -13.84
N ILE A 252 7.61 3.85 -13.20
CA ILE A 252 7.52 2.38 -13.11
C ILE A 252 6.45 1.78 -14.02
N ASP A 253 5.86 2.57 -14.91
CA ASP A 253 4.73 2.19 -15.77
C ASP A 253 3.60 1.49 -14.98
N TYR A 254 3.18 2.16 -13.90
CA TYR A 254 2.22 1.65 -12.94
C TYR A 254 0.82 1.57 -13.54
N VAL A 255 0.10 0.48 -13.26
CA VAL A 255 -1.34 0.35 -13.55
C VAL A 255 -2.05 -0.16 -12.31
N GLY A 256 -2.96 0.62 -11.77
CA GLY A 256 -3.66 0.34 -10.51
C GLY A 256 -3.64 1.55 -9.58
N VAL A 257 -3.95 1.32 -8.31
CA VAL A 257 -3.83 2.32 -7.24
C VAL A 257 -2.53 2.10 -6.49
N LEU A 258 -1.81 3.19 -6.20
CA LEU A 258 -0.65 3.23 -5.31
C LEU A 258 -0.89 4.21 -4.17
N GLY A 259 -0.24 3.96 -3.05
CA GLY A 259 -0.08 4.92 -1.95
C GLY A 259 1.34 5.44 -1.90
N VAL A 260 1.51 6.74 -1.66
CA VAL A 260 2.82 7.36 -1.40
C VAL A 260 2.73 8.04 -0.04
N GLU A 261 3.49 7.56 0.93
CA GLU A 261 3.56 8.16 2.26
C GLU A 261 4.57 9.30 2.29
N LEU A 262 4.20 10.38 2.96
CA LEU A 262 4.91 11.64 2.97
C LEU A 262 5.13 12.14 4.39
N PHE A 263 6.33 12.61 4.67
CA PHE A 263 6.58 13.53 5.78
C PHE A 263 6.45 14.97 5.30
N ILE A 264 5.70 15.78 6.04
CA ILE A 264 5.55 17.20 5.77
C ILE A 264 6.37 17.97 6.80
N GLY A 265 7.44 18.62 6.34
CA GLY A 265 8.31 19.42 7.17
C GLY A 265 7.61 20.68 7.70
N ARG A 266 8.17 21.29 8.76
CA ARG A 266 7.61 22.53 9.39
C ARG A 266 7.60 23.72 8.44
N ASN A 267 8.45 23.72 7.42
CA ASN A 267 8.51 24.71 6.35
C ASN A 267 7.65 24.35 5.12
N GLY A 268 6.88 23.26 5.19
CA GLY A 268 6.06 22.76 4.09
C GLY A 268 6.81 21.87 3.09
N GLU A 269 8.06 21.52 3.36
CA GLU A 269 8.83 20.56 2.56
C GLU A 269 8.15 19.19 2.51
N ILE A 270 8.12 18.57 1.33
CA ILE A 270 7.55 17.25 1.12
C ILE A 270 8.68 16.23 0.95
N ILE A 271 8.72 15.24 1.81
CA ILE A 271 9.72 14.16 1.81
C ILE A 271 9.00 12.82 1.67
N VAL A 272 9.32 12.05 0.62
CA VAL A 272 8.76 10.72 0.44
C VAL A 272 9.32 9.76 1.49
N ASN A 273 8.40 9.12 2.24
CA ASN A 273 8.73 8.09 3.21
C ASN A 273 8.76 6.70 2.55
N GLU A 274 7.64 6.24 1.99
CA GLU A 274 7.58 4.94 1.33
C GLU A 274 6.50 4.90 0.24
N ILE A 275 6.57 3.88 -0.63
CA ILE A 275 5.61 3.60 -1.69
C ILE A 275 4.91 2.28 -1.38
N ALA A 276 3.58 2.32 -1.30
CA ALA A 276 2.76 1.13 -1.27
C ALA A 276 2.22 0.85 -2.69
N PRO A 277 2.69 -0.19 -3.39
CA PRO A 277 2.28 -0.49 -4.76
C PRO A 277 0.91 -1.18 -4.79
N ARG A 278 -0.06 -0.67 -4.06
CA ARG A 278 -1.40 -1.23 -3.84
C ARG A 278 -2.34 -0.16 -3.28
N VAL A 279 -3.61 -0.52 -3.14
CA VAL A 279 -4.55 0.26 -2.32
C VAL A 279 -4.00 0.44 -0.90
N HIS A 280 -4.25 1.61 -0.30
CA HIS A 280 -3.61 2.00 0.95
C HIS A 280 -4.63 2.26 2.07
N ASN A 281 -4.25 1.94 3.31
CA ASN A 281 -5.12 2.11 4.48
C ASN A 281 -5.56 3.56 4.68
N SER A 282 -4.68 4.52 4.44
CA SER A 282 -5.01 5.95 4.53
C SER A 282 -6.03 6.44 3.49
N GLY A 283 -6.37 5.61 2.49
CA GLY A 283 -7.39 5.90 1.48
C GLY A 283 -8.74 5.21 1.75
N HIS A 284 -8.94 4.55 2.89
CA HIS A 284 -10.21 3.85 3.17
C HIS A 284 -11.41 4.79 3.28
N TRP A 285 -11.19 6.03 3.72
CA TRP A 285 -12.20 7.09 3.76
C TRP A 285 -12.88 7.34 2.39
N THR A 286 -12.22 6.99 1.29
CA THR A 286 -12.76 7.18 -0.07
C THR A 286 -14.00 6.34 -0.34
N ILE A 287 -14.26 5.30 0.46
CA ILE A 287 -15.46 4.45 0.30
C ILE A 287 -16.71 5.28 0.56
N GLU A 288 -16.71 6.10 1.62
CA GLU A 288 -17.85 6.91 2.02
C GLU A 288 -17.84 8.32 1.43
N ALA A 289 -16.65 8.91 1.22
CA ALA A 289 -16.54 10.33 0.87
C ALA A 289 -16.36 10.61 -0.61
N CYS A 290 -16.22 9.58 -1.47
CA CYS A 290 -16.07 9.71 -2.92
C CYS A 290 -17.09 8.86 -3.67
N ALA A 291 -17.47 9.30 -4.86
CA ALA A 291 -18.33 8.49 -5.74
C ALA A 291 -17.62 7.21 -6.21
N VAL A 292 -16.31 7.27 -6.41
CA VAL A 292 -15.45 6.15 -6.78
C VAL A 292 -14.37 5.99 -5.72
N SER A 293 -14.42 4.89 -4.96
CA SER A 293 -13.41 4.59 -3.95
C SER A 293 -12.08 4.16 -4.56
N GLN A 294 -11.00 4.20 -3.77
CA GLN A 294 -9.70 3.67 -4.21
C GLN A 294 -9.77 2.20 -4.67
N PHE A 295 -10.65 1.41 -4.07
CA PHE A 295 -10.82 0.00 -4.42
C PHE A 295 -11.48 -0.15 -5.79
N GLU A 296 -12.55 0.58 -6.04
CA GLU A 296 -13.19 0.61 -7.36
C GLU A 296 -12.24 1.18 -8.41
N GLN A 297 -11.50 2.24 -8.08
CA GLN A 297 -10.51 2.84 -8.97
C GLN A 297 -9.41 1.84 -9.37
N HIS A 298 -8.93 1.04 -8.40
CA HIS A 298 -7.96 -0.03 -8.67
C HIS A 298 -8.53 -1.08 -9.62
N ILE A 299 -9.75 -1.55 -9.37
CA ILE A 299 -10.43 -2.52 -10.23
C ILE A 299 -10.64 -1.96 -11.64
N ARG A 300 -11.06 -0.69 -11.77
CA ARG A 300 -11.19 -0.03 -13.07
C ARG A 300 -9.87 0.00 -13.83
N ALA A 301 -8.79 0.44 -13.19
CA ALA A 301 -7.46 0.51 -13.79
C ALA A 301 -6.98 -0.88 -14.27
N VAL A 302 -7.09 -1.89 -13.41
CA VAL A 302 -6.65 -3.26 -13.70
C VAL A 302 -7.48 -3.89 -14.81
N ALA A 303 -8.81 -3.67 -14.81
CA ALA A 303 -9.73 -4.16 -15.84
C ALA A 303 -9.65 -3.37 -17.16
N GLY A 304 -8.84 -2.31 -17.24
CA GLY A 304 -8.73 -1.45 -18.42
C GLY A 304 -9.93 -0.53 -18.63
N TRP A 305 -10.72 -0.27 -17.59
CA TRP A 305 -11.84 0.68 -17.65
C TRP A 305 -11.34 2.11 -17.45
N PRO A 306 -12.08 3.13 -17.93
CA PRO A 306 -11.79 4.52 -17.61
C PRO A 306 -11.79 4.74 -16.10
N LEU A 307 -10.83 5.54 -15.63
CA LEU A 307 -10.81 5.97 -14.23
C LEU A 307 -12.06 6.82 -13.93
N GLY A 308 -12.57 6.70 -12.71
CA GLY A 308 -13.68 7.52 -12.24
C GLY A 308 -13.18 8.81 -11.55
N ASP A 309 -14.11 9.69 -11.23
CA ASP A 309 -13.83 10.93 -10.51
C ASP A 309 -13.41 10.62 -9.06
N PRO A 310 -12.18 11.01 -8.65
CA PRO A 310 -11.69 10.82 -7.29
C PRO A 310 -12.15 11.90 -6.30
N SER A 311 -12.91 12.91 -6.77
CA SER A 311 -13.32 14.05 -5.95
C SER A 311 -14.17 13.60 -4.77
N ARG A 312 -13.82 14.11 -3.58
CA ARG A 312 -14.65 13.91 -2.39
C ARG A 312 -15.84 14.88 -2.38
N HIS A 313 -16.98 14.42 -1.90
CA HIS A 313 -18.18 15.23 -1.73
C HIS A 313 -18.31 15.85 -0.33
N CYS A 314 -17.54 15.36 0.66
CA CYS A 314 -17.50 15.84 2.04
C CYS A 314 -16.11 15.66 2.65
N ASP A 315 -15.88 16.25 3.83
CA ASP A 315 -14.71 15.98 4.64
C ASP A 315 -14.91 14.65 5.38
N ALA A 316 -13.82 13.99 5.76
CA ALA A 316 -13.91 12.69 6.40
C ALA A 316 -12.81 12.47 7.44
N VAL A 317 -13.16 11.69 8.46
CA VAL A 317 -12.21 11.13 9.41
C VAL A 317 -12.39 9.62 9.41
N MET A 318 -11.36 8.89 9.00
CA MET A 318 -11.31 7.44 9.08
C MET A 318 -10.48 7.01 10.28
N GLU A 319 -11.01 6.10 11.08
CA GLU A 319 -10.31 5.50 12.22
C GLU A 319 -10.26 3.98 12.07
N ASN A 320 -9.07 3.41 12.29
CA ASN A 320 -8.90 1.96 12.29
C ASN A 320 -9.39 1.37 13.63
N ILE A 321 -10.03 0.21 13.55
CA ILE A 321 -10.41 -0.64 14.69
C ILE A 321 -9.29 -1.68 14.83
N ILE A 322 -8.58 -1.66 15.96
CA ILE A 322 -7.32 -2.40 16.14
C ILE A 322 -7.47 -3.43 17.26
N GLY A 323 -7.07 -4.68 16.96
CA GLY A 323 -7.06 -5.76 17.96
C GLY A 323 -8.43 -6.02 18.54
N GLU A 324 -8.50 -6.10 19.87
CA GLU A 324 -9.70 -6.44 20.64
C GLU A 324 -10.79 -5.34 20.60
N GLU A 325 -10.48 -4.13 20.11
CA GLU A 325 -11.50 -3.09 19.90
C GLU A 325 -12.66 -3.60 19.02
N VAL A 326 -12.43 -4.61 18.18
CA VAL A 326 -13.49 -5.18 17.33
C VAL A 326 -14.60 -5.84 18.13
N ASP A 327 -14.36 -6.22 19.37
CA ASP A 327 -15.36 -6.85 20.24
C ASP A 327 -16.45 -5.85 20.64
N ASP A 328 -16.14 -4.55 20.59
CA ASP A 328 -17.08 -3.44 20.79
C ASP A 328 -17.86 -3.09 19.50
N TRP A 329 -17.94 -4.03 18.55
CA TRP A 329 -18.56 -3.80 17.24
C TRP A 329 -19.96 -3.22 17.29
N LEU A 330 -20.74 -3.54 18.32
CA LEU A 330 -22.12 -3.02 18.49
C LEU A 330 -22.10 -1.53 18.83
N GLU A 331 -21.15 -1.06 19.61
CA GLU A 331 -20.96 0.36 19.90
C GLU A 331 -20.57 1.12 18.62
N PHE A 332 -19.63 0.56 17.83
CA PHE A 332 -19.30 1.13 16.52
C PHE A 332 -20.50 1.17 15.58
N ALA A 333 -21.33 0.12 15.57
CA ALA A 333 -22.53 0.06 14.74
C ALA A 333 -23.61 1.10 15.11
N GLN A 334 -23.63 1.55 16.37
CA GLN A 334 -24.50 2.62 16.85
C GLN A 334 -23.93 4.03 16.60
N THR A 335 -22.64 4.12 16.29
CA THR A 335 -21.97 5.39 16.02
C THR A 335 -22.25 5.82 14.56
N PRO A 336 -22.62 7.09 14.30
CA PRO A 336 -22.76 7.57 12.92
C PRO A 336 -21.47 7.42 12.12
N GLY A 337 -21.54 6.80 10.94
CA GLY A 337 -20.39 6.60 10.04
C GLY A 337 -20.51 5.33 9.22
N GLY A 338 -19.63 5.19 8.22
CA GLY A 338 -19.46 3.96 7.44
C GLY A 338 -18.59 2.95 8.20
N LEU A 339 -19.19 1.89 8.71
CA LEU A 339 -18.50 0.84 9.47
C LEU A 339 -18.10 -0.32 8.56
N HIS A 340 -16.83 -0.70 8.60
CA HIS A 340 -16.28 -1.85 7.89
C HIS A 340 -15.58 -2.81 8.86
N ILE A 341 -16.16 -3.98 9.09
CA ILE A 341 -15.54 -5.09 9.84
C ILE A 341 -15.00 -6.09 8.81
N TYR A 342 -13.71 -6.44 8.94
CA TYR A 342 -13.03 -7.24 7.92
C TYR A 342 -13.36 -8.75 7.99
N GLY A 343 -13.94 -9.22 9.09
CA GLY A 343 -14.28 -10.65 9.25
C GLY A 343 -13.06 -11.53 9.54
N LYS A 344 -11.99 -10.97 10.09
CA LYS A 344 -10.84 -11.73 10.57
C LYS A 344 -11.20 -12.45 11.84
N ARG A 345 -10.88 -13.74 11.93
CA ARG A 345 -11.29 -14.61 13.03
C ARG A 345 -10.61 -14.32 14.35
N VAL A 346 -9.35 -13.93 14.34
CA VAL A 346 -8.57 -13.73 15.56
C VAL A 346 -8.13 -12.27 15.67
N ALA A 347 -8.59 -11.58 16.69
CA ALA A 347 -8.08 -10.30 17.13
C ALA A 347 -6.68 -10.51 17.76
N ARG A 348 -5.71 -9.68 17.37
CA ARG A 348 -4.37 -9.66 17.96
C ARG A 348 -3.94 -8.22 18.17
N PRO A 349 -3.15 -7.89 19.20
CA PRO A 349 -2.60 -6.55 19.36
C PRO A 349 -1.96 -6.04 18.06
N GLY A 350 -2.30 -4.83 17.67
CA GLY A 350 -1.81 -4.20 16.43
C GLY A 350 -2.50 -4.64 15.13
N ARG A 351 -3.32 -5.69 15.13
CA ARG A 351 -3.98 -6.16 13.91
C ARG A 351 -5.19 -5.27 13.59
N LYS A 352 -5.21 -4.70 12.39
CA LYS A 352 -6.37 -3.95 11.88
C LYS A 352 -7.53 -4.92 11.63
N MET A 353 -8.62 -4.75 12.36
CA MET A 353 -9.80 -5.62 12.33
C MET A 353 -10.98 -5.01 11.59
N GLY A 354 -10.97 -3.69 11.44
CA GLY A 354 -11.99 -2.90 10.79
C GLY A 354 -11.58 -1.45 10.68
N HIS A 355 -12.47 -0.62 10.19
CA HIS A 355 -12.39 0.84 10.26
C HIS A 355 -13.78 1.45 10.28
N ILE A 356 -13.88 2.67 10.76
CA ILE A 356 -15.07 3.50 10.67
C ILE A 356 -14.70 4.84 10.04
N THR A 357 -15.55 5.34 9.14
CA THR A 357 -15.37 6.65 8.49
C THR A 357 -16.53 7.54 8.84
N ARG A 358 -16.25 8.67 9.48
CA ARG A 358 -17.22 9.72 9.80
C ARG A 358 -17.10 10.84 8.80
N LEU A 359 -18.25 11.32 8.32
CA LEU A 359 -18.36 12.39 7.34
C LEU A 359 -18.77 13.70 8.01
N SER A 360 -18.24 14.81 7.50
CA SER A 360 -18.66 16.17 7.87
C SER A 360 -18.81 17.03 6.61
N SER A 361 -19.59 18.10 6.71
CA SER A 361 -19.72 19.07 5.59
C SER A 361 -18.36 19.70 5.26
N LYS A 362 -18.13 19.97 3.96
CA LYS A 362 -16.98 20.77 3.50
C LYS A 362 -17.05 22.19 4.04
#